data_19eec5876eef108d22c099f240c038f7
#
_entry.id   19eec5876eef108d22c099f240c038f7
#
_cell.length_a   1.000
_cell.length_b   1.000
_cell.length_c   1.000
_cell.angle_alpha   90.00
_cell.angle_beta   90.00
_cell.angle_gamma   90.00
#
_symmetry.space_group_name_H-M   'P 1'
#
loop_
_entity.id
_entity.type
_entity.pdbx_description
1 polymer ?
#
loop_
_entity_poly.entity_id
_entity_poly.type
_entity_poly.pdbx_seq_one_letter_code
_entity_poly.pdbx_strand_id
1 'polypeptide(L)'
;KFAVFGYPTVIVFSPEAREITRIPGGMDIQRYVSVLELALNAIRPVADLVRSVQQGQTLADADWNLLAYYSWSQDRGQVMDKSIDDSEKQRLFHLLADACPAVLTIAKSRLQMIAATMWAKLETPDMAYQASYLSQLKAVLADDQLSAANLESIIYDGASLTAALLEPSQQAAVREQFNNKILAIIDNAELTLPVRLRAISGWVELQKSALDKDAQLSDSQQQWVSEKVAWGEAAVNDYQRHSAINTLWQTLYAAGLNDSARSMLLDALTVSKQPYYFMSDLGYLEKQLGNNNQAVDWYKRAWESSKGPATRIQWGVNYVVNAIELTPD
;
A
#
# COMPACT_ATOMS: atom_id res chain seq x y z
N LYS A 1 16.53 -5.22 -14.18
CA LYS A 1 17.77 -5.55 -13.47
C LYS A 1 17.59 -5.41 -11.95
N PHE A 2 16.97 -4.34 -11.47
CA PHE A 2 16.77 -4.07 -10.03
C PHE A 2 15.37 -4.40 -9.52
N ALA A 3 14.50 -4.96 -10.37
CA ALA A 3 13.12 -5.34 -10.03
C ALA A 3 12.33 -4.23 -9.31
N VAL A 4 12.50 -2.96 -9.74
CA VAL A 4 11.73 -1.83 -9.22
C VAL A 4 10.32 -1.90 -9.77
N PHE A 5 9.32 -1.87 -8.89
CA PHE A 5 7.91 -1.96 -9.26
C PHE A 5 7.17 -0.63 -9.07
N GLY A 6 7.59 0.21 -8.14
CA GLY A 6 6.97 1.50 -7.86
C GLY A 6 8.00 2.62 -7.77
N TYR A 7 7.55 3.84 -7.98
CA TYR A 7 8.38 5.04 -7.87
C TYR A 7 7.78 6.00 -6.84
N PRO A 8 8.65 6.66 -6.07
CA PRO A 8 10.08 6.44 -5.94
C PRO A 8 10.40 5.19 -5.11
N THR A 9 11.50 4.49 -5.43
CA THR A 9 12.11 3.42 -4.63
C THR A 9 13.59 3.73 -4.47
N VAL A 10 14.08 3.74 -3.24
CA VAL A 10 15.51 3.86 -2.95
C VAL A 10 16.06 2.49 -2.62
N ILE A 11 17.16 2.11 -3.27
CA ILE A 11 17.86 0.87 -3.02
C ILE A 11 19.28 1.19 -2.56
N VAL A 12 19.66 0.65 -1.42
CA VAL A 12 21.02 0.79 -0.87
C VAL A 12 21.82 -0.45 -1.25
N PHE A 13 22.99 -0.25 -1.84
CA PHE A 13 23.90 -1.31 -2.26
C PHE A 13 25.18 -1.29 -1.43
N SER A 14 25.77 -2.48 -1.20
CA SER A 14 27.14 -2.60 -0.73
C SER A 14 28.13 -2.19 -1.84
N PRO A 15 29.44 -1.99 -1.49
CA PRO A 15 30.48 -1.75 -2.50
C PRO A 15 30.59 -2.85 -3.57
N GLU A 16 30.21 -4.08 -3.23
CA GLU A 16 30.18 -5.24 -4.13
C GLU A 16 28.89 -5.34 -4.95
N ALA A 17 28.08 -4.27 -4.97
CA ALA A 17 26.80 -4.17 -5.67
C ALA A 17 25.73 -5.21 -5.21
N ARG A 18 25.78 -5.65 -3.94
CA ARG A 18 24.72 -6.46 -3.33
C ARG A 18 23.69 -5.53 -2.69
N GLU A 19 22.43 -5.78 -2.92
CA GLU A 19 21.34 -5.01 -2.28
C GLU A 19 21.34 -5.24 -0.77
N ILE A 20 21.56 -4.16 -0.01
CA ILE A 20 21.46 -4.16 1.45
C ILE A 20 19.99 -4.08 1.85
N THR A 21 19.28 -3.07 1.35
CA THR A 21 17.86 -2.86 1.61
C THR A 21 17.21 -2.03 0.53
N ARG A 22 15.87 -2.02 0.51
CA ARG A 22 15.06 -1.09 -0.29
C ARG A 22 14.03 -0.37 0.57
N ILE A 23 13.83 0.90 0.29
CA ILE A 23 12.96 1.81 1.04
C ILE A 23 11.90 2.33 0.09
N PRO A 24 10.60 2.19 0.41
CA PRO A 24 9.53 2.73 -0.42
C PRO A 24 9.47 4.26 -0.31
N GLY A 25 9.19 4.93 -1.41
CA GLY A 25 9.16 6.39 -1.47
C GLY A 25 7.97 7.07 -0.80
N GLY A 26 7.02 6.28 -0.32
CA GLY A 26 5.86 6.81 0.42
C GLY A 26 6.03 6.84 1.93
N MET A 27 7.22 6.50 2.43
CA MET A 27 7.51 6.49 3.84
C MET A 27 7.58 7.93 4.39
N ASP A 28 7.18 8.10 5.65
CA ASP A 28 7.40 9.34 6.39
C ASP A 28 8.89 9.73 6.41
N ILE A 29 9.18 11.03 6.32
CA ILE A 29 10.56 11.51 6.13
C ILE A 29 11.47 11.16 7.32
N GLN A 30 11.00 11.22 8.55
CA GLN A 30 11.81 10.91 9.72
C GLN A 30 12.15 9.41 9.74
N ARG A 31 11.15 8.58 9.45
CA ARG A 31 11.33 7.13 9.34
C ARG A 31 12.23 6.77 8.15
N TYR A 32 12.07 7.46 7.02
CA TYR A 32 12.93 7.28 5.85
C TYR A 32 14.41 7.54 6.20
N VAL A 33 14.69 8.64 6.88
CA VAL A 33 16.06 8.98 7.34
C VAL A 33 16.59 7.91 8.28
N SER A 34 15.79 7.48 9.27
CA SER A 34 16.21 6.44 10.23
C SER A 34 16.53 5.10 9.55
N VAL A 35 15.70 4.68 8.57
CA VAL A 35 15.96 3.43 7.81
C VAL A 35 17.20 3.58 6.91
N LEU A 36 17.40 4.76 6.31
CA LEU A 36 18.59 5.05 5.51
C LEU A 36 19.86 5.01 6.37
N GLU A 37 19.83 5.60 7.56
CA GLU A 37 20.96 5.54 8.51
C GLU A 37 21.27 4.09 8.93
N LEU A 38 20.25 3.29 9.23
CA LEU A 38 20.43 1.86 9.49
C LEU A 38 21.09 1.16 8.31
N ALA A 39 20.62 1.42 7.09
CA ALA A 39 21.14 0.80 5.87
C ALA A 39 22.59 1.21 5.56
N LEU A 40 22.95 2.47 5.79
CA LEU A 40 24.32 2.98 5.59
C LEU A 40 25.32 2.38 6.61
N ASN A 41 24.84 2.00 7.78
CA ASN A 41 25.64 1.33 8.80
C ASN A 41 25.55 -0.20 8.73
N ALA A 42 24.67 -0.75 7.88
CA ALA A 42 24.49 -2.18 7.73
C ALA A 42 25.62 -2.79 6.89
N ILE A 43 26.24 -3.82 7.42
CA ILE A 43 27.28 -4.59 6.72
C ILE A 43 26.63 -5.75 5.93
N ARG A 44 25.42 -6.18 6.33
CA ARG A 44 24.78 -7.40 5.84
C ARG A 44 23.51 -7.09 5.06
N PRO A 45 23.39 -7.64 3.83
CA PRO A 45 22.14 -7.59 3.07
C PRO A 45 20.96 -8.24 3.80
N VAL A 46 19.75 -7.71 3.61
CA VAL A 46 18.51 -8.28 4.20
C VAL A 46 18.34 -9.76 3.82
N ALA A 47 18.71 -10.17 2.61
CA ALA A 47 18.68 -11.58 2.19
C ALA A 47 19.60 -12.48 3.05
N ASP A 48 20.74 -11.97 3.50
CA ASP A 48 21.64 -12.72 4.39
C ASP A 48 21.10 -12.79 5.81
N LEU A 49 20.44 -11.73 6.28
CA LEU A 49 19.78 -11.68 7.58
C LEU A 49 18.65 -12.72 7.66
N VAL A 50 17.80 -12.79 6.64
CA VAL A 50 16.74 -13.80 6.55
C VAL A 50 17.33 -15.22 6.63
N ARG A 51 18.38 -15.49 5.85
CA ARG A 51 19.07 -16.81 5.91
C ARG A 51 19.63 -17.12 7.29
N SER A 52 20.21 -16.13 7.96
CA SER A 52 20.73 -16.30 9.32
C SER A 52 19.64 -16.70 10.31
N VAL A 53 18.47 -16.04 10.24
CA VAL A 53 17.32 -16.41 11.09
C VAL A 53 16.83 -17.82 10.78
N GLN A 54 16.71 -18.19 9.49
CA GLN A 54 16.33 -19.55 9.09
C GLN A 54 17.31 -20.63 9.58
N GLN A 55 18.59 -20.25 9.79
CA GLN A 55 19.63 -21.13 10.35
C GLN A 55 19.71 -21.07 11.88
N GLY A 56 18.79 -20.36 12.56
CA GLY A 56 18.79 -20.20 14.01
C GLY A 56 19.91 -19.32 14.57
N GLN A 57 20.52 -18.48 13.73
CA GLN A 57 21.56 -17.54 14.18
C GLN A 57 20.94 -16.29 14.80
N THR A 58 21.62 -15.74 15.82
CA THR A 58 21.23 -14.46 16.42
C THR A 58 21.64 -13.29 15.54
N LEU A 59 20.81 -12.26 15.52
CA LEU A 59 21.05 -10.99 14.84
C LEU A 59 21.28 -9.86 15.85
N ALA A 60 21.97 -8.81 15.42
CA ALA A 60 22.07 -7.57 16.16
C ALA A 60 20.74 -6.77 16.10
N ASP A 61 20.51 -5.87 17.06
CA ASP A 61 19.29 -5.05 17.13
C ASP A 61 19.09 -4.22 15.85
N ALA A 62 20.16 -3.67 15.27
CA ALA A 62 20.14 -2.94 14.00
C ALA A 62 19.65 -3.81 12.82
N ASP A 63 20.08 -5.08 12.77
CA ASP A 63 19.66 -6.03 11.74
C ASP A 63 18.17 -6.31 11.82
N TRP A 64 17.60 -6.47 13.03
CA TRP A 64 16.15 -6.63 13.22
C TRP A 64 15.35 -5.42 12.77
N ASN A 65 15.85 -4.22 13.06
CA ASN A 65 15.22 -2.99 12.56
C ASN A 65 15.27 -2.92 11.03
N LEU A 66 16.39 -3.32 10.41
CA LEU A 66 16.50 -3.36 8.96
C LEU A 66 15.50 -4.34 8.33
N LEU A 67 15.33 -5.54 8.92
CA LEU A 67 14.31 -6.51 8.51
C LEU A 67 12.90 -5.96 8.66
N ALA A 68 12.58 -5.33 9.78
CA ALA A 68 11.25 -4.80 10.07
C ALA A 68 10.83 -3.65 9.13
N TYR A 69 11.77 -2.90 8.57
CA TYR A 69 11.52 -1.76 7.69
C TYR A 69 11.84 -2.03 6.22
N TYR A 70 12.30 -3.22 5.87
CA TYR A 70 12.47 -3.59 4.47
C TYR A 70 11.14 -3.49 3.70
N SER A 71 11.20 -3.03 2.46
CA SER A 71 10.01 -2.90 1.62
C SER A 71 9.56 -4.25 1.05
N TRP A 72 8.96 -5.08 1.89
CA TRP A 72 8.52 -6.44 1.53
C TRP A 72 7.50 -6.47 0.40
N SER A 73 6.62 -5.48 0.33
CA SER A 73 5.65 -5.36 -0.77
C SER A 73 6.30 -5.11 -2.13
N GLN A 74 7.51 -4.56 -2.15
CA GLN A 74 8.30 -4.31 -3.34
C GLN A 74 9.39 -5.35 -3.58
N ASP A 75 9.50 -6.36 -2.73
CA ASP A 75 10.40 -7.49 -2.98
C ASP A 75 9.92 -8.30 -4.17
N ARG A 76 10.73 -8.38 -5.20
CA ARG A 76 10.43 -9.09 -6.44
C ARG A 76 11.39 -10.25 -6.66
N GLY A 77 11.62 -11.04 -5.61
CA GLY A 77 12.56 -12.15 -5.60
C GLY A 77 14.00 -11.69 -5.34
N GLN A 78 14.19 -10.57 -4.66
CA GLN A 78 15.51 -10.12 -4.23
C GLN A 78 15.92 -10.78 -2.91
N VAL A 79 14.98 -10.95 -2.01
CA VAL A 79 15.15 -11.60 -0.69
C VAL A 79 14.42 -12.92 -0.64
N MET A 80 13.15 -12.91 -1.03
CA MET A 80 12.33 -14.13 -1.12
C MET A 80 12.27 -14.62 -2.57
N ASP A 81 12.58 -15.91 -2.78
CA ASP A 81 12.46 -16.53 -4.10
C ASP A 81 11.02 -16.38 -4.63
N LYS A 82 10.87 -16.09 -5.92
CA LYS A 82 9.58 -15.97 -6.58
C LYS A 82 8.79 -17.28 -6.64
N SER A 83 9.46 -18.41 -6.50
CA SER A 83 8.85 -19.73 -6.55
C SER A 83 8.17 -20.14 -5.25
N ILE A 84 8.48 -19.48 -4.11
CA ILE A 84 7.82 -19.80 -2.84
C ILE A 84 6.37 -19.30 -2.86
N ASP A 85 5.47 -20.14 -2.40
CA ASP A 85 4.05 -19.80 -2.32
C ASP A 85 3.74 -18.84 -1.14
N ASP A 86 2.52 -18.33 -1.10
CA ASP A 86 2.14 -17.35 -0.08
C ASP A 86 2.08 -17.96 1.33
N SER A 87 1.82 -19.27 1.45
CA SER A 87 1.87 -19.99 2.75
C SER A 87 3.31 -20.11 3.25
N GLU A 88 4.26 -20.34 2.35
CA GLU A 88 5.69 -20.37 2.72
C GLU A 88 6.20 -18.98 3.12
N LYS A 89 5.78 -17.93 2.40
CA LYS A 89 6.08 -16.54 2.78
C LYS A 89 5.51 -16.22 4.16
N GLN A 90 4.27 -16.58 4.42
CA GLN A 90 3.63 -16.37 5.72
C GLN A 90 4.41 -17.08 6.84
N ARG A 91 4.80 -18.36 6.65
CA ARG A 91 5.62 -19.09 7.61
C ARG A 91 6.97 -18.42 7.87
N LEU A 92 7.61 -17.87 6.83
CA LEU A 92 8.85 -17.11 6.98
C LEU A 92 8.63 -15.85 7.84
N PHE A 93 7.59 -15.08 7.59
CA PHE A 93 7.32 -13.89 8.42
C PHE A 93 6.96 -14.23 9.85
N HIS A 94 6.25 -15.33 10.06
CA HIS A 94 5.98 -15.85 11.41
C HIS A 94 7.30 -16.20 12.13
N LEU A 95 8.20 -16.91 11.46
CA LEU A 95 9.53 -17.22 11.98
C LEU A 95 10.33 -15.96 12.32
N LEU A 96 10.34 -14.96 11.44
CA LEU A 96 11.04 -13.69 11.69
C LEU A 96 10.45 -12.95 12.90
N ALA A 97 9.13 -12.92 13.02
CA ALA A 97 8.43 -12.29 14.13
C ALA A 97 8.72 -13.00 15.47
N ASP A 98 8.71 -14.32 15.48
CA ASP A 98 8.98 -15.11 16.69
C ASP A 98 10.43 -14.99 17.14
N ALA A 99 11.36 -15.07 16.21
CA ALA A 99 12.80 -14.97 16.49
C ALA A 99 13.22 -13.55 16.92
N CYS A 100 12.46 -12.51 16.57
CA CYS A 100 12.77 -11.13 16.94
C CYS A 100 12.70 -10.95 18.47
N PRO A 101 13.72 -10.40 19.12
CA PRO A 101 13.74 -10.20 20.56
C PRO A 101 12.56 -9.34 21.07
N ALA A 102 11.97 -9.75 22.19
CA ALA A 102 10.81 -9.04 22.76
C ALA A 102 11.13 -7.60 23.20
N VAL A 103 12.39 -7.31 23.53
CA VAL A 103 12.84 -5.95 23.88
C VAL A 103 12.78 -4.98 22.68
N LEU A 104 12.85 -5.49 21.46
CA LEU A 104 12.72 -4.71 20.22
C LEU A 104 11.25 -4.56 19.84
N THR A 105 10.45 -3.96 20.71
CA THR A 105 8.98 -3.92 20.62
C THR A 105 8.48 -3.42 19.26
N ILE A 106 9.08 -2.37 18.71
CA ILE A 106 8.72 -1.79 17.39
C ILE A 106 9.02 -2.77 16.25
N ALA A 107 10.25 -3.27 16.17
CA ALA A 107 10.64 -4.19 15.10
C ALA A 107 9.81 -5.48 15.16
N LYS A 108 9.63 -6.04 16.35
CA LYS A 108 8.81 -7.23 16.59
C LYS A 108 7.37 -7.00 16.16
N SER A 109 6.75 -5.91 16.59
CA SER A 109 5.37 -5.54 16.22
C SER A 109 5.20 -5.44 14.71
N ARG A 110 6.14 -4.79 13.99
CA ARG A 110 6.08 -4.68 12.52
C ARG A 110 6.12 -6.06 11.85
N LEU A 111 7.07 -6.92 12.24
CA LEU A 111 7.18 -8.28 11.68
C LEU A 111 5.92 -9.11 11.98
N GLN A 112 5.36 -8.98 13.19
CA GLN A 112 4.11 -9.62 13.57
C GLN A 112 2.92 -9.15 12.73
N MET A 113 2.81 -7.84 12.47
CA MET A 113 1.73 -7.29 11.64
C MET A 113 1.88 -7.73 10.18
N ILE A 114 3.11 -7.79 9.64
CA ILE A 114 3.35 -8.35 8.31
C ILE A 114 2.91 -9.81 8.24
N ALA A 115 3.29 -10.63 9.23
CA ALA A 115 2.89 -12.03 9.30
C ALA A 115 1.36 -12.20 9.38
N ALA A 116 0.69 -11.39 10.21
CA ALA A 116 -0.76 -11.39 10.36
C ALA A 116 -1.47 -10.97 9.06
N THR A 117 -0.98 -9.92 8.38
CA THR A 117 -1.52 -9.48 7.09
C THR A 117 -1.38 -10.54 6.00
N MET A 118 -0.25 -11.22 5.94
CA MET A 118 -0.06 -12.32 5.00
C MET A 118 -0.97 -13.50 5.32
N TRP A 119 -1.08 -13.87 6.59
CA TRP A 119 -1.99 -14.92 7.04
C TRP A 119 -3.45 -14.61 6.67
N ALA A 120 -3.90 -13.38 6.87
CA ALA A 120 -5.25 -12.94 6.54
C ALA A 120 -5.61 -13.01 5.04
N LYS A 121 -4.61 -13.07 4.16
CA LYS A 121 -4.78 -13.14 2.69
C LYS A 121 -4.72 -14.57 2.15
N LEU A 122 -4.42 -15.58 2.99
CA LEU A 122 -4.40 -16.97 2.56
C LEU A 122 -5.82 -17.50 2.35
N GLU A 123 -6.03 -18.30 1.32
CA GLU A 123 -7.31 -18.99 1.11
C GLU A 123 -7.60 -20.01 2.24
N THR A 124 -6.56 -20.67 2.73
CA THR A 124 -6.64 -21.67 3.79
C THR A 124 -5.60 -21.40 4.88
N PRO A 125 -5.83 -20.37 5.75
CA PRO A 125 -4.90 -20.03 6.80
C PRO A 125 -4.85 -21.10 7.90
N ASP A 126 -3.67 -21.31 8.49
CA ASP A 126 -3.55 -22.14 9.70
C ASP A 126 -4.17 -21.40 10.90
N MET A 127 -5.30 -21.92 11.37
CA MET A 127 -6.08 -21.30 12.45
C MET A 127 -5.37 -21.34 13.82
N ALA A 128 -4.30 -22.12 13.97
CA ALA A 128 -3.49 -22.11 15.19
C ALA A 128 -2.88 -20.75 15.50
N TYR A 129 -2.66 -19.92 14.48
CA TYR A 129 -2.10 -18.57 14.63
C TYR A 129 -3.13 -17.47 14.93
N GLN A 130 -4.44 -17.72 14.71
CA GLN A 130 -5.48 -16.70 14.79
C GLN A 130 -5.48 -15.95 16.13
N ALA A 131 -5.47 -16.66 17.24
CA ALA A 131 -5.52 -16.06 18.58
C ALA A 131 -4.28 -15.18 18.86
N SER A 132 -3.10 -15.62 18.42
CA SER A 132 -1.86 -14.86 18.56
C SER A 132 -1.91 -13.57 17.74
N TYR A 133 -2.28 -13.65 16.47
CA TYR A 133 -2.39 -12.47 15.62
C TYR A 133 -3.46 -11.48 16.07
N LEU A 134 -4.59 -11.97 16.58
CA LEU A 134 -5.61 -11.12 17.18
C LEU A 134 -5.10 -10.39 18.42
N SER A 135 -4.33 -11.07 19.28
CA SER A 135 -3.71 -10.45 20.45
C SER A 135 -2.71 -9.35 20.05
N GLN A 136 -1.89 -9.62 19.03
CA GLN A 136 -0.92 -8.67 18.50
C GLN A 136 -1.61 -7.46 17.87
N LEU A 137 -2.64 -7.67 17.07
CA LEU A 137 -3.44 -6.59 16.48
C LEU A 137 -4.05 -5.69 17.58
N LYS A 138 -4.64 -6.27 18.62
CA LYS A 138 -5.20 -5.50 19.73
C LYS A 138 -4.13 -4.69 20.47
N ALA A 139 -2.93 -5.24 20.65
CA ALA A 139 -1.81 -4.52 21.26
C ALA A 139 -1.38 -3.32 20.40
N VAL A 140 -1.29 -3.49 19.07
CA VAL A 140 -0.98 -2.40 18.14
C VAL A 140 -2.03 -1.30 18.19
N LEU A 141 -3.32 -1.65 18.20
CA LEU A 141 -4.40 -0.67 18.22
C LEU A 141 -4.51 0.07 19.57
N ALA A 142 -4.08 -0.58 20.68
CA ALA A 142 -4.12 0.01 22.02
C ALA A 142 -2.94 0.94 22.33
N ASP A 143 -1.82 0.84 21.60
CA ASP A 143 -0.59 1.59 21.83
C ASP A 143 -0.31 2.55 20.67
N ASP A 144 -0.16 3.86 20.98
CA ASP A 144 0.05 4.88 19.95
C ASP A 144 1.42 4.76 19.27
N GLN A 145 2.46 4.33 19.99
CA GLN A 145 3.79 4.15 19.42
C GLN A 145 3.81 2.95 18.45
N LEU A 146 3.17 1.85 18.84
CA LEU A 146 3.03 0.68 17.96
C LEU A 146 2.12 0.99 16.77
N SER A 147 1.03 1.75 16.97
CA SER A 147 0.18 2.24 15.88
C SER A 147 0.97 3.09 14.88
N ALA A 148 1.75 4.05 15.37
CA ALA A 148 2.61 4.90 14.53
C ALA A 148 3.68 4.09 13.78
N ALA A 149 4.19 3.02 14.37
CA ALA A 149 5.14 2.12 13.72
C ALA A 149 4.49 1.26 12.62
N ASN A 150 3.19 0.98 12.69
CA ASN A 150 2.44 0.11 11.80
C ASN A 150 1.41 0.85 10.92
N LEU A 151 1.66 2.12 10.57
CA LEU A 151 0.75 2.96 9.79
C LEU A 151 0.24 2.29 8.52
N GLU A 152 1.10 1.59 7.79
CA GLU A 152 0.74 0.91 6.54
C GLU A 152 -0.31 -0.18 6.79
N SER A 153 -0.10 -1.03 7.80
CA SER A 153 -1.08 -2.07 8.14
C SER A 153 -2.40 -1.49 8.65
N ILE A 154 -2.35 -0.37 9.40
CA ILE A 154 -3.57 0.31 9.85
C ILE A 154 -4.34 0.89 8.66
N ILE A 155 -3.66 1.52 7.71
CA ILE A 155 -4.29 2.16 6.55
C ILE A 155 -4.84 1.11 5.56
N TYR A 156 -4.07 0.06 5.26
CA TYR A 156 -4.39 -0.80 4.12
C TYR A 156 -4.98 -2.17 4.51
N ASP A 157 -4.66 -2.68 5.69
CA ASP A 157 -5.00 -4.06 6.05
C ASP A 157 -6.10 -4.16 7.12
N GLY A 158 -6.60 -3.02 7.64
CA GLY A 158 -7.58 -2.99 8.73
C GLY A 158 -8.86 -3.78 8.41
N ALA A 159 -9.36 -3.67 7.20
CA ALA A 159 -10.54 -4.40 6.74
C ALA A 159 -10.29 -5.93 6.68
N SER A 160 -9.21 -6.35 6.01
CA SER A 160 -8.86 -7.76 5.85
C SER A 160 -8.48 -8.43 7.17
N LEU A 161 -7.71 -7.76 8.03
CA LEU A 161 -7.37 -8.25 9.36
C LEU A 161 -8.61 -8.42 10.25
N THR A 162 -9.53 -7.45 10.21
CA THR A 162 -10.78 -7.55 10.98
C THR A 162 -11.62 -8.72 10.51
N ALA A 163 -11.77 -8.89 9.19
CA ALA A 163 -12.57 -9.98 8.63
C ALA A 163 -11.96 -11.37 8.90
N ALA A 164 -10.63 -11.50 8.80
CA ALA A 164 -9.96 -12.79 8.94
C ALA A 164 -9.77 -13.24 10.41
N LEU A 165 -9.55 -12.28 11.32
CA LEU A 165 -9.23 -12.58 12.72
C LEU A 165 -10.44 -12.68 13.64
N LEU A 166 -11.62 -12.19 13.22
CA LEU A 166 -12.78 -12.02 14.11
C LEU A 166 -14.06 -12.59 13.51
N GLU A 167 -14.85 -13.20 14.37
CA GLU A 167 -16.23 -13.56 14.04
C GLU A 167 -17.05 -12.28 13.74
N PRO A 168 -18.05 -12.32 12.83
CA PRO A 168 -18.84 -11.15 12.42
C PRO A 168 -19.37 -10.31 13.60
N SER A 169 -19.83 -10.98 14.68
CA SER A 169 -20.35 -10.30 15.88
C SER A 169 -19.32 -9.49 16.66
N GLN A 170 -18.03 -9.77 16.46
CA GLN A 170 -16.91 -9.11 17.17
C GLN A 170 -16.23 -8.02 16.33
N GLN A 171 -16.51 -7.96 15.05
CA GLN A 171 -15.80 -7.09 14.11
C GLN A 171 -16.06 -5.60 14.35
N ALA A 172 -17.27 -5.23 14.77
CA ALA A 172 -17.67 -3.83 14.91
C ALA A 172 -16.76 -3.04 15.86
N ALA A 173 -16.42 -3.58 17.02
CA ALA A 173 -15.57 -2.92 18.00
C ALA A 173 -14.13 -2.70 17.51
N VAL A 174 -13.56 -3.66 16.77
CA VAL A 174 -12.21 -3.54 16.23
C VAL A 174 -12.20 -2.59 15.01
N ARG A 175 -13.23 -2.63 14.18
CA ARG A 175 -13.41 -1.63 13.11
C ARG A 175 -13.46 -0.21 13.65
N GLU A 176 -14.15 0.02 14.77
CA GLU A 176 -14.19 1.32 15.41
C GLU A 176 -12.80 1.77 15.90
N GLN A 177 -12.00 0.86 16.44
CA GLN A 177 -10.60 1.17 16.80
C GLN A 177 -9.76 1.56 15.59
N PHE A 178 -9.86 0.80 14.47
CA PHE A 178 -9.20 1.17 13.21
C PHE A 178 -9.69 2.53 12.70
N ASN A 179 -11.00 2.76 12.70
CA ASN A 179 -11.60 4.04 12.30
C ASN A 179 -10.96 5.20 13.06
N ASN A 180 -10.88 5.11 14.38
CA ASN A 180 -10.31 6.16 15.23
C ASN A 180 -8.81 6.37 14.93
N LYS A 181 -8.04 5.30 14.71
CA LYS A 181 -6.62 5.41 14.33
C LYS A 181 -6.45 6.06 12.96
N ILE A 182 -7.25 5.68 11.97
CA ILE A 182 -7.19 6.24 10.62
C ILE A 182 -7.57 7.73 10.64
N LEU A 183 -8.60 8.12 11.38
CA LEU A 183 -8.97 9.53 11.54
C LEU A 183 -7.83 10.33 12.20
N ALA A 184 -7.21 9.80 13.23
CA ALA A 184 -6.04 10.43 13.86
C ALA A 184 -4.86 10.59 12.89
N ILE A 185 -4.61 9.62 11.99
CA ILE A 185 -3.59 9.73 10.92
C ILE A 185 -3.95 10.85 9.94
N ILE A 186 -5.21 10.95 9.50
CA ILE A 186 -5.67 11.98 8.57
C ILE A 186 -5.48 13.39 9.17
N ASP A 187 -5.75 13.55 10.44
CA ASP A 187 -5.68 14.86 11.10
C ASP A 187 -4.29 15.22 11.64
N ASN A 188 -3.33 14.26 11.68
CA ASN A 188 -1.99 14.51 12.18
C ASN A 188 -1.14 15.33 11.19
N ALA A 189 -0.94 16.61 11.49
CA ALA A 189 -0.18 17.53 10.65
C ALA A 189 1.34 17.26 10.60
N GLU A 190 1.88 16.44 11.50
CA GLU A 190 3.29 16.03 11.49
C GLU A 190 3.57 14.94 10.45
N LEU A 191 2.53 14.20 10.03
CA LEU A 191 2.65 13.23 8.96
C LEU A 191 2.64 13.91 7.59
N THR A 192 3.38 13.34 6.64
CA THR A 192 3.42 13.86 5.28
C THR A 192 2.05 13.79 4.62
N LEU A 193 1.74 14.76 3.77
CA LEU A 193 0.46 14.81 3.06
C LEU A 193 0.13 13.50 2.31
N PRO A 194 1.05 12.84 1.57
CA PRO A 194 0.76 11.56 0.93
C PRO A 194 0.30 10.45 1.89
N VAL A 195 0.82 10.39 3.12
CA VAL A 195 0.38 9.41 4.14
C VAL A 195 -1.05 9.71 4.56
N ARG A 196 -1.36 10.98 4.82
CA ARG A 196 -2.69 11.45 5.22
C ARG A 196 -3.74 11.23 4.13
N LEU A 197 -3.40 11.46 2.85
CA LEU A 197 -4.29 11.19 1.72
C LEU A 197 -4.58 9.69 1.57
N ARG A 198 -3.57 8.84 1.70
CA ARG A 198 -3.76 7.38 1.69
C ARG A 198 -4.63 6.89 2.85
N ALA A 199 -4.56 7.55 3.99
CA ALA A 199 -5.44 7.22 5.12
C ALA A 199 -6.92 7.50 4.81
N ILE A 200 -7.25 8.50 3.96
CA ILE A 200 -8.63 8.72 3.48
C ILE A 200 -9.09 7.50 2.66
N SER A 201 -8.25 6.99 1.75
CA SER A 201 -8.55 5.76 0.99
C SER A 201 -8.75 4.56 1.91
N GLY A 202 -7.87 4.40 2.91
CA GLY A 202 -7.98 3.34 3.91
C GLY A 202 -9.28 3.42 4.73
N TRP A 203 -9.72 4.63 5.04
CA TRP A 203 -11.02 4.85 5.68
C TRP A 203 -12.17 4.37 4.80
N VAL A 204 -12.16 4.70 3.52
CA VAL A 204 -13.19 4.25 2.55
C VAL A 204 -13.26 2.73 2.51
N GLU A 205 -12.13 2.06 2.37
CA GLU A 205 -12.08 0.60 2.33
C GLU A 205 -12.56 -0.03 3.66
N LEU A 206 -12.21 0.55 4.80
CA LEU A 206 -12.69 0.09 6.09
C LEU A 206 -14.22 0.22 6.22
N GLN A 207 -14.80 1.35 5.79
CA GLN A 207 -16.26 1.54 5.82
C GLN A 207 -16.96 0.56 4.88
N LYS A 208 -16.46 0.38 3.66
CA LYS A 208 -17.01 -0.56 2.67
C LYS A 208 -16.98 -2.00 3.18
N SER A 209 -15.95 -2.39 3.90
CA SER A 209 -15.84 -3.74 4.47
C SER A 209 -16.95 -4.12 5.47
N ALA A 210 -17.71 -3.14 5.94
CA ALA A 210 -18.86 -3.32 6.81
C ALA A 210 -20.19 -3.44 6.06
N LEU A 211 -20.19 -3.21 4.75
CA LEU A 211 -21.37 -3.19 3.91
C LEU A 211 -21.57 -4.52 3.17
N ASP A 212 -22.79 -4.77 2.74
CA ASP A 212 -23.08 -5.84 1.79
C ASP A 212 -22.38 -5.57 0.46
N LYS A 213 -22.12 -6.64 -0.32
CA LYS A 213 -21.28 -6.60 -1.53
C LYS A 213 -21.59 -5.47 -2.52
N ASP A 214 -22.88 -5.15 -2.71
CA ASP A 214 -23.35 -4.16 -3.69
C ASP A 214 -23.80 -2.85 -3.02
N ALA A 215 -23.67 -2.73 -1.70
CA ALA A 215 -24.08 -1.54 -0.98
C ALA A 215 -23.05 -0.40 -1.16
N GLN A 216 -23.58 0.81 -1.22
CA GLN A 216 -22.77 2.04 -1.33
C GLN A 216 -22.60 2.68 0.05
N LEU A 217 -21.57 3.51 0.17
CA LEU A 217 -21.44 4.40 1.33
C LEU A 217 -22.69 5.29 1.44
N SER A 218 -23.09 5.61 2.66
CA SER A 218 -24.19 6.56 2.89
C SER A 218 -23.86 7.96 2.34
N ASP A 219 -24.88 8.77 2.08
CA ASP A 219 -24.69 10.14 1.59
C ASP A 219 -23.77 10.97 2.52
N SER A 220 -23.90 10.81 3.83
CA SER A 220 -23.04 11.49 4.81
C SER A 220 -21.57 11.03 4.74
N GLN A 221 -21.34 9.74 4.47
CA GLN A 221 -19.99 9.21 4.28
C GLN A 221 -19.38 9.68 2.95
N GLN A 222 -20.17 9.70 1.87
CA GLN A 222 -19.75 10.23 0.58
C GLN A 222 -19.45 11.73 0.64
N GLN A 223 -20.27 12.50 1.36
CA GLN A 223 -20.02 13.92 1.59
C GLN A 223 -18.70 14.11 2.36
N TRP A 224 -18.47 13.35 3.43
CA TRP A 224 -17.21 13.41 4.19
C TRP A 224 -16.00 13.12 3.30
N VAL A 225 -16.07 12.09 2.42
CA VAL A 225 -15.01 11.79 1.45
C VAL A 225 -14.78 12.97 0.51
N SER A 226 -15.84 13.55 -0.04
CA SER A 226 -15.74 14.73 -0.93
C SER A 226 -15.04 15.90 -0.25
N GLU A 227 -15.38 16.20 1.02
CA GLU A 227 -14.75 17.25 1.80
C GLU A 227 -13.27 16.98 2.08
N LYS A 228 -12.91 15.74 2.45
CA LYS A 228 -11.52 15.35 2.68
C LYS A 228 -10.68 15.33 1.40
N VAL A 229 -11.27 14.93 0.28
CA VAL A 229 -10.60 14.99 -1.03
C VAL A 229 -10.37 16.44 -1.46
N ALA A 230 -11.37 17.32 -1.34
CA ALA A 230 -11.21 18.75 -1.62
C ALA A 230 -10.15 19.41 -0.74
N TRP A 231 -10.12 19.07 0.56
CA TRP A 231 -9.05 19.48 1.46
C TRP A 231 -7.67 19.00 0.96
N GLY A 232 -7.57 17.74 0.56
CA GLY A 232 -6.33 17.15 0.06
C GLY A 232 -5.84 17.84 -1.20
N GLU A 233 -6.73 18.10 -2.15
CA GLU A 233 -6.41 18.80 -3.39
C GLU A 233 -5.91 20.23 -3.15
N ALA A 234 -6.53 20.96 -2.22
CA ALA A 234 -6.12 22.30 -1.83
C ALA A 234 -4.76 22.34 -1.11
N ALA A 235 -4.39 21.27 -0.41
CA ALA A 235 -3.14 21.17 0.34
C ALA A 235 -1.92 20.76 -0.53
N VAL A 236 -2.17 20.29 -1.76
CA VAL A 236 -1.13 19.76 -2.64
C VAL A 236 -0.32 20.87 -3.32
N ASN A 237 1.00 20.80 -3.25
CA ASN A 237 1.88 21.65 -4.07
C ASN A 237 2.07 21.06 -5.48
N ASP A 238 2.62 21.85 -6.40
CA ASP A 238 2.80 21.47 -7.81
C ASP A 238 3.67 20.20 -8.00
N TYR A 239 4.65 19.97 -7.11
CA TYR A 239 5.53 18.81 -7.19
C TYR A 239 4.78 17.52 -6.82
N GLN A 240 3.89 17.58 -5.83
CA GLN A 240 3.12 16.43 -5.34
C GLN A 240 1.84 16.19 -6.14
N ARG A 241 1.38 17.16 -6.92
CA ARG A 241 0.07 17.18 -7.59
C ARG A 241 -0.24 15.89 -8.34
N HIS A 242 0.69 15.41 -9.16
CA HIS A 242 0.46 14.22 -9.97
C HIS A 242 0.17 12.97 -9.12
N SER A 243 1.00 12.69 -8.13
CA SER A 243 0.81 11.52 -7.25
C SER A 243 -0.39 11.65 -6.31
N ALA A 244 -0.69 12.88 -5.87
CA ALA A 244 -1.85 13.15 -5.03
C ALA A 244 -3.16 12.94 -5.79
N ILE A 245 -3.29 13.48 -7.01
CA ILE A 245 -4.46 13.27 -7.86
C ILE A 245 -4.72 11.78 -8.08
N ASN A 246 -3.67 10.98 -8.31
CA ASN A 246 -3.81 9.53 -8.45
C ASN A 246 -4.45 8.88 -7.21
N THR A 247 -4.07 9.27 -6.00
CA THR A 247 -4.69 8.77 -4.77
C THR A 247 -6.13 9.29 -4.62
N LEU A 248 -6.36 10.56 -4.90
CA LEU A 248 -7.64 11.23 -4.64
C LEU A 248 -8.76 10.74 -5.59
N TRP A 249 -8.49 10.60 -6.89
CA TRP A 249 -9.51 10.10 -7.81
C TRP A 249 -9.87 8.64 -7.53
N GLN A 250 -8.90 7.80 -7.16
CA GLN A 250 -9.16 6.42 -6.76
C GLN A 250 -10.02 6.37 -5.48
N THR A 251 -9.77 7.28 -4.53
CA THR A 251 -10.58 7.41 -3.31
C THR A 251 -12.03 7.80 -3.63
N LEU A 252 -12.24 8.77 -4.53
CA LEU A 252 -13.57 9.15 -5.00
C LEU A 252 -14.28 7.98 -5.68
N TYR A 253 -13.60 7.28 -6.59
CA TYR A 253 -14.15 6.11 -7.27
C TYR A 253 -14.52 5.01 -6.27
N ALA A 254 -13.62 4.66 -5.32
CA ALA A 254 -13.90 3.67 -4.29
C ALA A 254 -15.11 4.04 -3.42
N ALA A 255 -15.33 5.33 -3.19
CA ALA A 255 -16.50 5.85 -2.46
C ALA A 255 -17.80 5.88 -3.28
N GLY A 256 -17.78 5.52 -4.58
CA GLY A 256 -18.92 5.58 -5.48
C GLY A 256 -19.15 6.97 -6.10
N LEU A 257 -18.25 7.93 -5.91
CA LEU A 257 -18.32 9.30 -6.42
C LEU A 257 -17.72 9.39 -7.83
N ASN A 258 -18.28 8.61 -8.77
CA ASN A 258 -17.72 8.38 -10.10
C ASN A 258 -17.61 9.65 -10.95
N ASP A 259 -18.60 10.54 -10.89
CA ASP A 259 -18.59 11.79 -11.65
C ASP A 259 -17.53 12.76 -11.11
N SER A 260 -17.33 12.81 -9.80
CA SER A 260 -16.27 13.60 -9.17
C SER A 260 -14.89 13.06 -9.53
N ALA A 261 -14.71 11.73 -9.54
CA ALA A 261 -13.47 11.09 -9.96
C ALA A 261 -13.14 11.42 -11.42
N ARG A 262 -14.15 11.34 -12.30
CA ARG A 262 -14.00 11.70 -13.72
C ARG A 262 -13.64 13.18 -13.90
N SER A 263 -14.35 14.08 -13.22
CA SER A 263 -14.07 15.52 -13.28
C SER A 263 -12.64 15.82 -12.85
N MET A 264 -12.19 15.28 -11.73
CA MET A 264 -10.81 15.46 -11.23
C MET A 264 -9.76 15.01 -12.27
N LEU A 265 -9.96 13.87 -12.92
CA LEU A 265 -9.06 13.39 -13.97
C LEU A 265 -9.06 14.29 -15.22
N LEU A 266 -10.23 14.78 -15.63
CA LEU A 266 -10.35 15.72 -16.77
C LEU A 266 -9.66 17.05 -16.47
N ASP A 267 -9.81 17.59 -15.26
CA ASP A 267 -9.13 18.81 -14.84
C ASP A 267 -7.61 18.61 -14.79
N ALA A 268 -7.15 17.44 -14.35
CA ALA A 268 -5.74 17.09 -14.33
C ALA A 268 -5.09 17.07 -15.73
N LEU A 269 -5.85 16.74 -16.78
CA LEU A 269 -5.33 16.79 -18.15
C LEU A 269 -4.89 18.20 -18.57
N THR A 270 -5.55 19.24 -18.05
CA THR A 270 -5.31 20.62 -18.45
C THR A 270 -4.00 21.18 -17.89
N VAL A 271 -3.54 20.66 -16.75
CA VAL A 271 -2.37 21.17 -16.02
C VAL A 271 -1.17 20.22 -16.05
N SER A 272 -1.37 18.96 -16.45
CA SER A 272 -0.31 17.96 -16.44
C SER A 272 0.68 18.11 -17.59
N LYS A 273 1.97 18.02 -17.29
CA LYS A 273 3.04 17.91 -18.30
C LYS A 273 3.07 16.52 -18.98
N GLN A 274 2.38 15.53 -18.40
CA GLN A 274 2.33 14.15 -18.87
C GLN A 274 0.89 13.63 -18.82
N PRO A 275 -0.03 14.22 -19.60
CA PRO A 275 -1.47 13.94 -19.52
C PRO A 275 -1.83 12.49 -19.84
N TYR A 276 -0.98 11.76 -20.55
CA TYR A 276 -1.21 10.37 -20.91
C TYR A 276 -1.39 9.43 -19.69
N TYR A 277 -0.85 9.76 -18.53
CA TYR A 277 -1.15 9.01 -17.30
C TYR A 277 -2.62 9.14 -16.92
N PHE A 278 -3.13 10.37 -16.83
CA PHE A 278 -4.53 10.61 -16.47
C PHE A 278 -5.50 10.19 -17.57
N MET A 279 -5.09 10.21 -18.85
CA MET A 279 -5.87 9.60 -19.93
C MET A 279 -6.00 8.08 -19.73
N SER A 280 -4.95 7.39 -19.30
CA SER A 280 -5.00 5.97 -18.97
C SER A 280 -5.89 5.71 -17.76
N ASP A 281 -5.83 6.58 -16.74
CA ASP A 281 -6.70 6.48 -15.55
C ASP A 281 -8.17 6.70 -15.92
N LEU A 282 -8.48 7.63 -16.83
CA LEU A 282 -9.84 7.77 -17.41
C LEU A 282 -10.26 6.50 -18.16
N GLY A 283 -9.36 5.91 -18.95
CA GLY A 283 -9.62 4.63 -19.60
C GLY A 283 -9.98 3.54 -18.60
N TYR A 284 -9.22 3.45 -17.50
CA TYR A 284 -9.52 2.51 -16.43
C TYR A 284 -10.88 2.81 -15.76
N LEU A 285 -11.16 4.06 -15.41
CA LEU A 285 -12.42 4.45 -14.79
C LEU A 285 -13.61 4.10 -15.68
N GLU A 286 -13.56 4.45 -16.97
CA GLU A 286 -14.64 4.15 -17.92
C GLU A 286 -14.81 2.63 -18.13
N LYS A 287 -13.72 1.86 -18.13
CA LYS A 287 -13.78 0.39 -18.16
C LYS A 287 -14.52 -0.16 -16.94
N GLN A 288 -14.22 0.33 -15.74
CA GLN A 288 -14.88 -0.11 -14.51
C GLN A 288 -16.38 0.27 -14.49
N LEU A 289 -16.75 1.34 -15.16
CA LEU A 289 -18.15 1.79 -15.31
C LEU A 289 -18.91 1.10 -16.48
N GLY A 290 -18.25 0.20 -17.21
CA GLY A 290 -18.82 -0.51 -18.35
C GLY A 290 -18.90 0.32 -19.64
N ASN A 291 -18.28 1.49 -19.69
CA ASN A 291 -18.26 2.38 -20.85
C ASN A 291 -17.13 2.00 -21.82
N ASN A 292 -17.17 0.76 -22.35
CA ASN A 292 -16.08 0.12 -23.08
C ASN A 292 -15.52 0.96 -24.23
N ASN A 293 -16.37 1.56 -25.07
CA ASN A 293 -15.92 2.37 -26.20
C ASN A 293 -15.17 3.64 -25.73
N GLN A 294 -15.63 4.28 -24.66
CA GLN A 294 -14.95 5.44 -24.08
C GLN A 294 -13.61 5.04 -23.44
N ALA A 295 -13.58 3.90 -22.76
CA ALA A 295 -12.34 3.37 -22.19
C ALA A 295 -11.28 3.15 -23.27
N VAL A 296 -11.63 2.51 -24.40
CA VAL A 296 -10.70 2.26 -25.52
C VAL A 296 -10.24 3.58 -26.14
N ASP A 297 -11.12 4.56 -26.32
CA ASP A 297 -10.75 5.89 -26.84
C ASP A 297 -9.74 6.59 -25.91
N TRP A 298 -9.94 6.54 -24.60
CA TRP A 298 -8.99 7.11 -23.64
C TRP A 298 -7.64 6.41 -23.65
N TYR A 299 -7.57 5.08 -23.72
CA TYR A 299 -6.32 4.34 -23.84
C TYR A 299 -5.60 4.67 -25.15
N LYS A 300 -6.33 4.83 -26.25
CA LYS A 300 -5.77 5.28 -27.55
C LYS A 300 -5.16 6.67 -27.43
N ARG A 301 -5.87 7.64 -26.87
CA ARG A 301 -5.35 9.01 -26.63
C ARG A 301 -4.11 9.01 -25.74
N ALA A 302 -4.05 8.18 -24.72
CA ALA A 302 -2.88 8.01 -23.87
C ALA A 302 -1.66 7.54 -24.68
N TRP A 303 -1.85 6.56 -25.56
CA TRP A 303 -0.80 6.10 -26.47
C TRP A 303 -0.35 7.15 -27.46
N GLU A 304 -1.28 7.82 -28.14
CA GLU A 304 -1.00 8.83 -29.16
C GLU A 304 -0.27 10.06 -28.59
N SER A 305 -0.62 10.48 -27.37
CA SER A 305 -0.01 11.62 -26.68
C SER A 305 1.31 11.29 -25.98
N SER A 306 1.63 10.01 -25.80
CA SER A 306 2.84 9.59 -25.09
C SER A 306 4.11 9.88 -25.92
N LYS A 307 5.20 10.25 -25.22
CA LYS A 307 6.47 10.63 -25.83
C LYS A 307 7.59 9.65 -25.42
N GLY A 308 8.49 9.42 -26.36
CA GLY A 308 9.65 8.52 -26.17
C GLY A 308 9.33 7.04 -26.46
N PRO A 309 10.32 6.28 -26.96
CA PRO A 309 10.10 4.92 -27.49
C PRO A 309 9.53 3.95 -26.44
N ALA A 310 10.14 3.93 -25.25
CA ALA A 310 9.73 3.03 -24.17
C ALA A 310 8.30 3.34 -23.68
N THR A 311 7.99 4.61 -23.47
CA THR A 311 6.66 5.08 -23.04
C THR A 311 5.60 4.76 -24.10
N ARG A 312 5.90 5.01 -25.39
CA ARG A 312 4.96 4.66 -26.48
C ARG A 312 4.69 3.18 -26.59
N ILE A 313 5.70 2.32 -26.37
CA ILE A 313 5.50 0.86 -26.33
C ILE A 313 4.60 0.49 -25.15
N GLN A 314 4.86 1.01 -23.95
CA GLN A 314 4.08 0.73 -22.76
C GLN A 314 2.59 1.09 -22.96
N TRP A 315 2.30 2.30 -23.39
CA TRP A 315 0.92 2.75 -23.59
C TRP A 315 0.26 2.13 -24.82
N GLY A 316 1.04 1.79 -25.85
CA GLY A 316 0.56 1.04 -27.00
C GLY A 316 0.11 -0.37 -26.66
N VAL A 317 0.88 -1.07 -25.82
CA VAL A 317 0.48 -2.38 -25.29
C VAL A 317 -0.79 -2.26 -24.45
N ASN A 318 -0.86 -1.25 -23.56
CA ASN A 318 -2.06 -1.01 -22.74
C ASN A 318 -3.31 -0.76 -23.62
N TYR A 319 -3.19 0.08 -24.66
CA TYR A 319 -4.27 0.31 -25.60
C TYR A 319 -4.71 -0.96 -26.33
N VAL A 320 -3.78 -1.71 -26.95
CA VAL A 320 -4.09 -2.90 -27.74
C VAL A 320 -4.76 -3.98 -26.88
N VAL A 321 -4.22 -4.24 -25.67
CA VAL A 321 -4.81 -5.25 -24.77
C VAL A 321 -6.23 -4.87 -24.38
N ASN A 322 -6.48 -3.62 -23.99
CA ASN A 322 -7.83 -3.18 -23.62
C ASN A 322 -8.78 -3.09 -24.82
N ALA A 323 -8.29 -2.74 -26.04
CA ALA A 323 -9.11 -2.75 -27.25
C ALA A 323 -9.60 -4.17 -27.57
N ILE A 324 -8.70 -5.18 -27.55
CA ILE A 324 -9.07 -6.57 -27.77
C ILE A 324 -10.04 -7.10 -26.72
N GLU A 325 -9.84 -6.72 -25.45
CA GLU A 325 -10.69 -7.18 -24.35
C GLU A 325 -12.09 -6.55 -24.38
N LEU A 326 -12.20 -5.24 -24.66
CA LEU A 326 -13.42 -4.46 -24.49
C LEU A 326 -14.24 -4.33 -25.77
N THR A 327 -13.61 -4.42 -26.94
CA THR A 327 -14.24 -4.30 -28.26
C THR A 327 -13.69 -5.37 -29.21
N PRO A 328 -14.04 -6.66 -28.97
CA PRO A 328 -13.43 -7.79 -29.70
C PRO A 328 -13.86 -7.91 -31.16
N ASP A 329 -14.82 -7.10 -31.67
CA ASP A 329 -15.36 -7.16 -33.05
C ASP A 329 -14.61 -6.24 -34.03
#